data_2d31ac5dcaf5336bf641e995ba85bd0b
#
_entry.id   2d31ac5dcaf5336bf641e995ba85bd0b
#
_cell.length_a   1.000
_cell.length_b   1.000
_cell.length_c   1.000
_cell.angle_alpha   90.00
_cell.angle_beta   90.00
_cell.angle_gamma   90.00
#
_symmetry.space_group_name_H-M   'P 1'
#
loop_
_entity.id
_entity.type
_entity.pdbx_description
1 polymer ?
#
loop_
_entity_poly.entity_id
_entity_poly.type
_entity_poly.pdbx_seq_one_letter_code
_entity_poly.pdbx_strand_id
1 'polypeptide(L)'
;MRKKTLLKEILHTRGLPELKARCTYFDVGSLRAWLKKERIAFNCATVNRYMTDFVKDGFVWSAGRGWYSFIPAAIQLDAEPLTEIKKELQERFPLLDFACWSTQQINPYMHHMLGKFVTFVLAPADTLTSVFDHLRELGYSVYLNPNEKEVAKTFKVDSKTVVLRKLNTLHEPVQDHQLRLEILLVDLCQESERLFLMDKAEYQQMASRLIMSGRVDLASLASYAKVLGTDFKDLFQNKESIISCFLKKK
;
A
#
# COMPACT_ATOMS: atom_id res chain seq x y z
N MET A 1 -41.09 7.42 -8.86
CA MET A 1 -39.86 7.00 -9.56
C MET A 1 -39.01 8.16 -10.10
N ARG A 2 -39.54 9.25 -10.64
CA ARG A 2 -38.79 10.37 -11.26
C ARG A 2 -37.73 11.07 -10.37
N LYS A 3 -37.95 11.28 -9.04
CA LYS A 3 -36.99 11.99 -8.16
C LYS A 3 -35.68 11.22 -7.88
N LYS A 4 -35.69 9.87 -7.93
CA LYS A 4 -34.51 9.05 -7.66
C LYS A 4 -33.53 9.05 -8.84
N THR A 5 -34.02 9.06 -10.07
CA THR A 5 -33.24 9.11 -11.30
C THR A 5 -32.50 10.44 -11.41
N LEU A 6 -33.15 11.54 -11.03
CA LEU A 6 -32.57 12.88 -11.07
C LEU A 6 -31.36 13.03 -10.15
N LEU A 7 -31.40 12.48 -8.92
CA LEU A 7 -30.26 12.60 -7.99
C LEU A 7 -29.04 11.82 -8.50
N LYS A 8 -29.20 10.59 -9.04
CA LYS A 8 -28.09 9.81 -9.63
C LYS A 8 -27.48 10.57 -10.79
N GLU A 9 -28.30 11.17 -11.64
CA GLU A 9 -27.86 11.97 -12.78
C GLU A 9 -27.09 13.23 -12.36
N ILE A 10 -27.59 13.98 -11.38
CA ILE A 10 -26.89 15.16 -10.84
C ILE A 10 -25.54 14.78 -10.24
N LEU A 11 -25.47 13.69 -9.49
CA LEU A 11 -24.19 13.20 -8.95
C LEU A 11 -23.22 12.83 -10.06
N HIS A 12 -23.68 12.16 -11.10
CA HIS A 12 -22.85 11.73 -12.22
C HIS A 12 -22.37 12.91 -13.08
N THR A 13 -23.26 13.85 -13.43
CA THR A 13 -22.95 14.93 -14.38
C THR A 13 -22.32 16.15 -13.75
N ARG A 14 -22.48 16.34 -12.42
CA ARG A 14 -21.96 17.53 -11.71
C ARG A 14 -21.12 17.17 -10.49
N GLY A 15 -21.63 16.34 -9.58
CA GLY A 15 -20.98 16.04 -8.30
C GLY A 15 -19.63 15.35 -8.45
N LEU A 16 -19.60 14.23 -9.18
CA LEU A 16 -18.35 13.49 -9.42
C LEU A 16 -17.34 14.28 -10.26
N PRO A 17 -17.71 14.98 -11.37
CA PRO A 17 -16.79 15.81 -12.11
C PRO A 17 -16.16 16.93 -11.28
N GLU A 18 -16.94 17.62 -10.42
CA GLU A 18 -16.39 18.64 -9.54
C GLU A 18 -15.40 18.08 -8.50
N LEU A 19 -15.69 16.92 -7.94
CA LEU A 19 -14.75 16.24 -7.03
C LEU A 19 -13.49 15.81 -7.77
N LYS A 20 -13.62 15.24 -8.96
CA LYS A 20 -12.48 14.83 -9.81
C LYS A 20 -11.53 16.00 -10.13
N ALA A 21 -12.07 17.18 -10.35
CA ALA A 21 -11.26 18.38 -10.61
C ALA A 21 -10.48 18.86 -9.39
N ARG A 22 -10.83 18.42 -8.17
CA ARG A 22 -10.26 18.92 -6.91
C ARG A 22 -9.40 17.92 -6.16
N CYS A 23 -9.66 16.64 -6.35
CA CYS A 23 -9.01 15.60 -5.57
C CYS A 23 -8.90 14.28 -6.32
N THR A 24 -7.82 13.54 -6.05
CA THR A 24 -7.59 12.19 -6.58
C THR A 24 -8.46 11.15 -5.88
N TYR A 25 -8.63 11.32 -4.56
CA TYR A 25 -9.48 10.47 -3.73
C TYR A 25 -10.58 11.29 -3.06
N PHE A 26 -11.73 10.68 -2.84
CA PHE A 26 -12.81 11.26 -2.06
C PHE A 26 -13.53 10.21 -1.23
N ASP A 27 -14.19 10.65 -0.15
CA ASP A 27 -15.07 9.82 0.65
C ASP A 27 -16.55 10.17 0.39
N VAL A 28 -17.45 9.31 0.85
CA VAL A 28 -18.90 9.57 0.76
C VAL A 28 -19.28 10.84 1.51
N GLY A 29 -18.53 11.22 2.56
CA GLY A 29 -18.73 12.45 3.31
C GLY A 29 -18.52 13.69 2.45
N SER A 30 -17.48 13.70 1.62
CA SER A 30 -17.18 14.77 0.66
C SER A 30 -18.32 14.97 -0.35
N LEU A 31 -18.86 13.86 -0.87
CA LEU A 31 -20.01 13.91 -1.79
C LEU A 31 -21.28 14.44 -1.12
N ARG A 32 -21.53 14.03 0.14
CA ARG A 32 -22.66 14.55 0.94
C ARG A 32 -22.47 16.03 1.27
N ALA A 33 -21.25 16.48 1.56
CA ALA A 33 -20.94 17.87 1.78
C ALA A 33 -21.19 18.72 0.54
N TRP A 34 -20.83 18.19 -0.65
CA TRP A 34 -21.14 18.82 -1.92
C TRP A 34 -22.66 18.95 -2.13
N LEU A 35 -23.44 17.89 -1.90
CA LEU A 35 -24.91 17.94 -2.01
C LEU A 35 -25.55 18.97 -1.09
N LYS A 36 -25.04 19.08 0.16
CA LYS A 36 -25.48 20.12 1.13
C LYS A 36 -25.18 21.52 0.62
N LYS A 37 -23.98 21.74 0.10
CA LYS A 37 -23.57 23.03 -0.49
C LYS A 37 -24.48 23.44 -1.65
N GLU A 38 -24.82 22.50 -2.52
CA GLU A 38 -25.73 22.71 -3.67
C GLU A 38 -27.21 22.75 -3.26
N ARG A 39 -27.51 22.65 -1.95
CA ARG A 39 -28.90 22.61 -1.39
C ARG A 39 -29.79 21.53 -2.03
N ILE A 40 -29.19 20.39 -2.39
CA ILE A 40 -29.88 19.24 -2.96
C ILE A 40 -30.29 18.30 -1.84
N ALA A 41 -31.59 18.02 -1.73
CA ALA A 41 -32.10 17.07 -0.73
C ALA A 41 -31.69 15.63 -1.08
N PHE A 42 -31.16 14.89 -0.11
CA PHE A 42 -30.71 13.51 -0.27
C PHE A 42 -30.95 12.64 0.96
N ASN A 43 -30.97 11.32 0.73
CA ASN A 43 -30.92 10.32 1.80
C ASN A 43 -29.55 9.64 1.77
N CYS A 44 -28.90 9.47 2.94
CA CYS A 44 -27.58 8.90 3.06
C CYS A 44 -27.48 7.47 2.48
N ALA A 45 -28.50 6.64 2.74
CA ALA A 45 -28.52 5.28 2.21
C ALA A 45 -28.63 5.26 0.67
N THR A 46 -29.37 6.20 0.09
CA THR A 46 -29.49 6.37 -1.36
C THR A 46 -28.16 6.77 -1.99
N VAL A 47 -27.43 7.71 -1.37
CA VAL A 47 -26.09 8.11 -1.87
C VAL A 47 -25.13 6.92 -1.82
N ASN A 48 -25.08 6.16 -0.72
CA ASN A 48 -24.24 4.97 -0.61
C ASN A 48 -24.55 3.94 -1.70
N ARG A 49 -25.84 3.70 -1.98
CA ARG A 49 -26.23 2.79 -3.05
C ARG A 49 -25.76 3.29 -4.42
N TYR A 50 -25.91 4.58 -4.70
CA TYR A 50 -25.42 5.15 -5.96
C TYR A 50 -23.90 5.06 -6.08
N MET A 51 -23.13 5.17 -4.98
CA MET A 51 -21.70 4.92 -5.03
C MET A 51 -21.39 3.47 -5.42
N THR A 52 -22.14 2.49 -4.90
CA THR A 52 -22.00 1.09 -5.33
C THR A 52 -22.32 0.93 -6.82
N ASP A 53 -23.38 1.60 -7.30
CA ASP A 53 -23.72 1.59 -8.74
C ASP A 53 -22.60 2.22 -9.57
N PHE A 54 -22.07 3.38 -9.18
CA PHE A 54 -20.97 4.06 -9.89
C PHE A 54 -19.68 3.25 -9.94
N VAL A 55 -19.39 2.45 -8.90
CA VAL A 55 -18.27 1.49 -8.94
C VAL A 55 -18.54 0.39 -9.96
N LYS A 56 -19.75 -0.20 -9.98
CA LYS A 56 -20.14 -1.22 -10.96
C LYS A 56 -20.12 -0.70 -12.39
N ASP A 57 -20.56 0.54 -12.58
CA ASP A 57 -20.62 1.21 -13.87
C ASP A 57 -19.24 1.72 -14.34
N GLY A 58 -18.16 1.61 -13.52
CA GLY A 58 -16.80 2.01 -13.85
C GLY A 58 -16.55 3.52 -13.87
N PHE A 59 -17.40 4.32 -13.21
CA PHE A 59 -17.20 5.78 -13.09
C PHE A 59 -16.25 6.15 -11.97
N VAL A 60 -16.16 5.31 -10.94
CA VAL A 60 -15.24 5.44 -9.81
C VAL A 60 -14.77 4.05 -9.38
N TRP A 61 -13.64 4.00 -8.67
CA TRP A 61 -13.05 2.77 -8.16
C TRP A 61 -12.95 2.82 -6.64
N SER A 62 -13.12 1.67 -5.98
CA SER A 62 -12.92 1.57 -4.54
C SER A 62 -11.44 1.80 -4.19
N ALA A 63 -11.20 2.66 -3.21
CA ALA A 63 -9.90 2.90 -2.59
C ALA A 63 -9.92 2.54 -1.10
N GLY A 64 -10.67 1.46 -0.77
CA GLY A 64 -10.92 0.98 0.56
C GLY A 64 -12.26 1.40 1.13
N ARG A 65 -12.56 0.96 2.35
CA ARG A 65 -13.87 1.15 2.98
C ARG A 65 -14.31 2.62 3.07
N GLY A 66 -15.28 2.99 2.23
CA GLY A 66 -15.84 4.34 2.18
C GLY A 66 -15.01 5.36 1.41
N TRP A 67 -13.90 4.94 0.78
CA TRP A 67 -13.03 5.75 -0.06
C TRP A 67 -13.13 5.33 -1.52
N TYR A 68 -12.99 6.29 -2.40
CA TYR A 68 -13.10 6.12 -3.85
C TYR A 68 -12.02 6.92 -4.58
N SER A 69 -11.63 6.42 -5.73
CA SER A 69 -10.71 7.07 -6.67
C SER A 69 -11.39 7.24 -8.03
N PHE A 70 -10.88 8.18 -8.83
CA PHE A 70 -11.27 8.35 -10.24
C PHE A 70 -10.33 7.62 -11.20
N ILE A 71 -9.34 6.89 -10.69
CA ILE A 71 -8.34 6.19 -11.49
C ILE A 71 -8.62 4.67 -11.44
N PRO A 72 -8.73 4.01 -12.59
CA PRO A 72 -8.95 2.57 -12.66
C PRO A 72 -7.67 1.80 -12.29
N ALA A 73 -7.85 0.65 -11.70
CA ALA A 73 -6.85 -0.35 -11.38
C ALA A 73 -5.84 0.01 -10.26
N ALA A 74 -5.63 -0.97 -9.37
CA ALA A 74 -4.53 -0.96 -8.39
C ALA A 74 -3.17 -1.04 -9.11
N ILE A 75 -2.12 -0.55 -8.47
CA ILE A 75 -0.75 -0.79 -8.90
C ILE A 75 -0.44 -2.27 -8.65
N GLN A 76 -0.05 -2.96 -9.69
CA GLN A 76 0.51 -4.32 -9.57
C GLN A 76 2.03 -4.19 -9.49
N LEU A 77 2.59 -4.75 -8.43
CA LEU A 77 4.04 -4.85 -8.27
C LEU A 77 4.57 -5.97 -9.17
N ASP A 78 5.73 -5.75 -9.75
CA ASP A 78 6.42 -6.78 -10.52
C ASP A 78 6.76 -7.97 -9.62
N ALA A 79 6.39 -9.17 -10.02
CA ALA A 79 6.67 -10.40 -9.27
C ALA A 79 8.01 -11.04 -9.65
N GLU A 80 8.61 -10.64 -10.76
CA GLU A 80 9.85 -11.22 -11.30
C GLU A 80 10.98 -11.24 -10.26
N PRO A 81 11.26 -10.14 -9.51
CA PRO A 81 12.32 -10.13 -8.50
C PRO A 81 12.18 -11.16 -7.38
N LEU A 82 11.01 -11.74 -7.20
CA LEU A 82 10.71 -12.71 -6.14
C LEU A 82 10.67 -14.15 -6.64
N THR A 83 10.75 -14.37 -7.95
CA THR A 83 10.46 -15.67 -8.57
C THR A 83 11.40 -16.76 -8.08
N GLU A 84 12.72 -16.50 -8.06
CA GLU A 84 13.72 -17.47 -7.60
C GLU A 84 13.50 -17.85 -6.12
N ILE A 85 13.45 -16.87 -5.24
CA ILE A 85 13.33 -17.12 -3.80
C ILE A 85 12.00 -17.79 -3.42
N LYS A 86 10.90 -17.44 -4.09
CA LYS A 86 9.61 -18.09 -3.88
C LYS A 86 9.67 -19.56 -4.26
N LYS A 87 10.23 -19.86 -5.42
CA LYS A 87 10.39 -21.23 -5.91
C LYS A 87 11.20 -22.07 -4.92
N GLU A 88 12.35 -21.58 -4.49
CA GLU A 88 13.22 -22.28 -3.52
C GLU A 88 12.52 -22.56 -2.21
N LEU A 89 11.77 -21.59 -1.67
CA LEU A 89 11.04 -21.76 -0.42
C LEU A 89 9.83 -22.73 -0.57
N GLN A 90 9.09 -22.64 -1.66
CA GLN A 90 7.94 -23.52 -1.92
C GLN A 90 8.38 -24.98 -2.15
N GLU A 91 9.47 -25.22 -2.86
CA GLU A 91 10.02 -26.55 -3.11
C GLU A 91 10.55 -27.18 -1.80
N ARG A 92 11.26 -26.42 -0.98
CA ARG A 92 11.86 -26.92 0.26
C ARG A 92 10.86 -27.03 1.40
N PHE A 93 9.91 -26.08 1.47
CA PHE A 93 8.95 -25.95 2.56
C PHE A 93 7.51 -25.82 2.02
N PRO A 94 6.92 -26.86 1.41
CA PRO A 94 5.63 -26.74 0.70
C PRO A 94 4.44 -26.37 1.59
N LEU A 95 4.57 -26.50 2.90
CA LEU A 95 3.53 -26.15 3.88
C LEU A 95 3.85 -24.83 4.62
N LEU A 96 4.92 -24.14 4.24
CA LEU A 96 5.30 -22.88 4.87
C LEU A 96 4.36 -21.76 4.43
N ASP A 97 3.71 -21.15 5.41
CA ASP A 97 3.02 -19.88 5.19
C ASP A 97 4.05 -18.75 5.27
N PHE A 98 4.31 -18.10 4.14
CA PHE A 98 5.25 -16.99 4.07
C PHE A 98 4.76 -15.90 3.13
N ALA A 99 5.29 -14.71 3.33
CA ALA A 99 5.12 -13.59 2.40
C ALA A 99 6.48 -12.99 2.06
N CYS A 100 6.61 -12.40 0.88
CA CYS A 100 7.84 -11.74 0.48
C CYS A 100 7.61 -10.49 -0.35
N TRP A 101 8.61 -9.61 -0.32
CA TRP A 101 8.70 -8.40 -1.13
C TRP A 101 10.17 -8.00 -1.34
N SER A 102 10.44 -7.14 -2.31
CA SER A 102 11.79 -6.65 -2.59
C SER A 102 11.80 -5.15 -2.84
N THR A 103 12.86 -4.48 -2.43
CA THR A 103 13.10 -3.07 -2.77
C THR A 103 13.21 -2.86 -4.29
N GLN A 104 13.52 -3.89 -5.07
CA GLN A 104 13.52 -3.84 -6.52
C GLN A 104 12.13 -3.53 -7.09
N GLN A 105 11.06 -4.02 -6.45
CA GLN A 105 9.68 -3.82 -6.90
C GLN A 105 9.22 -2.36 -6.86
N ILE A 106 9.81 -1.56 -5.96
CA ILE A 106 9.49 -0.13 -5.81
C ILE A 106 10.52 0.79 -6.48
N ASN A 107 11.64 0.24 -6.92
CA ASN A 107 12.72 1.00 -7.54
C ASN A 107 12.27 1.87 -8.74
N PRO A 108 11.34 1.42 -9.62
CA PRO A 108 10.84 2.25 -10.71
C PRO A 108 10.10 3.52 -10.27
N TYR A 109 9.67 3.59 -9.01
CA TYR A 109 8.95 4.75 -8.45
C TYR A 109 9.85 5.72 -7.68
N MET A 110 11.12 5.36 -7.47
CA MET A 110 12.09 6.18 -6.75
C MET A 110 12.65 7.30 -7.65
N HIS A 111 13.11 8.39 -7.02
CA HIS A 111 13.84 9.44 -7.73
C HIS A 111 15.31 9.01 -7.95
N HIS A 112 15.92 8.51 -6.91
CA HIS A 112 17.27 7.92 -6.96
C HIS A 112 17.13 6.41 -6.92
N MET A 113 17.35 5.76 -8.08
CA MET A 113 17.25 4.31 -8.17
C MET A 113 18.34 3.64 -7.36
N LEU A 114 17.95 2.61 -6.61
CA LEU A 114 18.88 1.75 -5.88
C LEU A 114 19.69 0.92 -6.87
N GLY A 115 20.99 0.80 -6.64
CA GLY A 115 21.87 -0.07 -7.42
C GLY A 115 21.94 -1.51 -6.91
N LYS A 116 21.46 -1.75 -5.69
CA LYS A 116 21.39 -3.08 -5.05
C LYS A 116 20.08 -3.18 -4.29
N PHE A 117 19.57 -4.41 -4.18
CA PHE A 117 18.24 -4.66 -3.65
C PHE A 117 18.27 -5.59 -2.44
N VAL A 118 17.29 -5.44 -1.57
CA VAL A 118 17.05 -6.32 -0.43
C VAL A 118 15.72 -7.01 -0.65
N THR A 119 15.71 -8.33 -0.54
CA THR A 119 14.50 -9.13 -0.51
C THR A 119 14.14 -9.44 0.94
N PHE A 120 12.91 -9.20 1.30
CA PHE A 120 12.35 -9.52 2.61
C PHE A 120 11.51 -10.78 2.51
N VAL A 121 11.76 -11.71 3.40
CA VAL A 121 10.95 -12.92 3.59
C VAL A 121 10.39 -12.90 5.00
N LEU A 122 9.07 -12.98 5.09
CA LEU A 122 8.33 -12.99 6.34
C LEU A 122 7.78 -14.41 6.54
N ALA A 123 8.14 -15.04 7.64
CA ALA A 123 7.74 -16.40 7.97
C ALA A 123 7.38 -16.55 9.47
N PRO A 124 6.66 -17.59 9.88
CA PRO A 124 6.40 -17.88 11.29
C PRO A 124 7.71 -17.96 12.10
N ALA A 125 7.66 -17.48 13.34
CA ALA A 125 8.85 -17.33 14.18
C ALA A 125 9.64 -18.63 14.39
N ASP A 126 8.93 -19.74 14.48
CA ASP A 126 9.48 -21.09 14.67
C ASP A 126 10.14 -21.67 13.43
N THR A 127 9.85 -21.15 12.24
CA THR A 127 10.42 -21.61 10.97
C THR A 127 11.60 -20.76 10.48
N LEU A 128 11.80 -19.57 11.04
CA LEU A 128 12.81 -18.59 10.57
C LEU A 128 14.22 -19.17 10.55
N THR A 129 14.63 -19.97 11.54
CA THR A 129 15.97 -20.58 11.58
C THR A 129 16.16 -21.57 10.43
N SER A 130 15.17 -22.41 10.15
CA SER A 130 15.24 -23.36 9.04
C SER A 130 15.29 -22.67 7.68
N VAL A 131 14.52 -21.60 7.52
CA VAL A 131 14.57 -20.76 6.31
C VAL A 131 15.93 -20.06 6.16
N PHE A 132 16.49 -19.57 7.27
CA PHE A 132 17.81 -18.94 7.30
C PHE A 132 18.90 -19.91 6.84
N ASP A 133 18.95 -21.12 7.42
CA ASP A 133 19.98 -22.11 7.09
C ASP A 133 19.87 -22.52 5.61
N HIS A 134 18.65 -22.81 5.13
CA HIS A 134 18.42 -23.19 3.73
C HIS A 134 18.86 -22.10 2.74
N LEU A 135 18.45 -20.86 2.95
CA LEU A 135 18.85 -19.78 2.04
C LEU A 135 20.34 -19.51 2.06
N ARG A 136 21.01 -19.68 3.21
CA ARG A 136 22.47 -19.59 3.31
C ARG A 136 23.17 -20.70 2.52
N GLU A 137 22.65 -21.94 2.57
CA GLU A 137 23.17 -23.05 1.77
C GLU A 137 23.09 -22.78 0.28
N LEU A 138 22.05 -22.03 -0.17
CA LEU A 138 21.89 -21.57 -1.54
C LEU A 138 22.75 -20.36 -1.92
N GLY A 139 23.58 -19.85 -0.97
CA GLY A 139 24.51 -18.76 -1.21
C GLY A 139 23.88 -17.37 -1.11
N TYR A 140 22.72 -17.22 -0.45
CA TYR A 140 22.17 -15.90 -0.12
C TYR A 140 22.89 -15.29 1.09
N SER A 141 23.03 -13.95 1.08
CA SER A 141 23.46 -13.17 2.23
C SER A 141 22.27 -12.91 3.14
N VAL A 142 22.04 -13.81 4.10
CA VAL A 142 20.83 -13.82 4.93
C VAL A 142 21.04 -13.15 6.26
N TYR A 143 20.12 -12.28 6.65
CA TYR A 143 20.09 -11.60 7.95
C TYR A 143 18.79 -11.94 8.68
N LEU A 144 18.90 -12.52 9.88
CA LEU A 144 17.77 -12.92 10.69
C LEU A 144 17.43 -11.84 11.71
N ASN A 145 16.30 -11.15 11.51
CA ASN A 145 15.82 -10.07 12.38
C ASN A 145 16.91 -9.07 12.80
N PRO A 146 17.74 -8.54 11.87
CA PRO A 146 18.85 -7.69 12.24
C PRO A 146 18.35 -6.45 12.98
N ASN A 147 18.99 -6.12 14.11
CA ASN A 147 18.74 -4.90 14.87
C ASN A 147 19.70 -3.78 14.42
N GLU A 148 19.44 -2.54 14.82
CA GLU A 148 20.25 -1.36 14.41
C GLU A 148 21.74 -1.51 14.72
N LYS A 149 22.09 -2.15 15.85
CA LYS A 149 23.51 -2.35 16.25
C LYS A 149 24.20 -3.37 15.36
N GLU A 150 23.50 -4.41 14.95
CA GLU A 150 24.00 -5.42 14.01
C GLU A 150 24.10 -4.83 12.61
N VAL A 151 23.11 -4.07 12.19
CA VAL A 151 23.09 -3.38 10.89
C VAL A 151 24.29 -2.46 10.75
N ALA A 152 24.56 -1.62 11.74
CA ALA A 152 25.69 -0.70 11.70
C ALA A 152 27.07 -1.40 11.59
N LYS A 153 27.17 -2.67 12.02
CA LYS A 153 28.44 -3.42 12.03
C LYS A 153 28.61 -4.37 10.85
N THR A 154 27.57 -5.07 10.47
CA THR A 154 27.68 -6.25 9.60
C THR A 154 26.75 -6.24 8.38
N PHE A 155 25.72 -5.41 8.37
CA PHE A 155 24.75 -5.39 7.25
C PHE A 155 25.38 -4.80 5.98
N LYS A 156 25.38 -5.58 4.93
CA LYS A 156 25.84 -5.15 3.60
C LYS A 156 24.88 -5.64 2.55
N VAL A 157 24.47 -4.75 1.68
CA VAL A 157 23.61 -5.10 0.56
C VAL A 157 24.47 -5.57 -0.61
N ASP A 158 24.20 -6.78 -1.09
CA ASP A 158 24.78 -7.36 -2.30
C ASP A 158 23.69 -7.87 -3.25
N SER A 159 24.04 -8.66 -4.26
CA SER A 159 23.10 -9.13 -5.27
C SER A 159 22.10 -10.18 -4.78
N LYS A 160 22.36 -10.83 -3.63
CA LYS A 160 21.53 -11.90 -3.04
C LYS A 160 21.20 -11.62 -1.56
N THR A 161 21.02 -10.36 -1.21
CA THR A 161 20.70 -9.99 0.18
C THR A 161 19.26 -10.30 0.54
N VAL A 162 19.07 -11.08 1.60
CA VAL A 162 17.76 -11.46 2.14
C VAL A 162 17.67 -11.08 3.62
N VAL A 163 16.59 -10.44 4.01
CA VAL A 163 16.25 -10.15 5.40
C VAL A 163 15.04 -10.97 5.81
N LEU A 164 15.19 -11.77 6.86
CA LEU A 164 14.10 -12.55 7.43
C LEU A 164 13.43 -11.77 8.54
N ARG A 165 12.10 -11.71 8.49
CA ARG A 165 11.25 -11.09 9.51
C ARG A 165 10.14 -12.03 9.93
N LYS A 166 9.63 -11.84 11.15
CA LYS A 166 8.46 -12.57 11.61
C LYS A 166 7.22 -12.18 10.82
N LEU A 167 6.53 -13.17 10.28
CA LEU A 167 5.20 -13.00 9.70
C LEU A 167 4.21 -12.66 10.83
N ASN A 168 3.41 -11.65 10.64
CA ASN A 168 2.26 -11.37 11.50
C ASN A 168 0.95 -11.53 10.70
N THR A 169 -0.17 -11.62 11.39
CA THR A 169 -1.50 -11.86 10.79
C THR A 169 -1.97 -10.78 9.82
N LEU A 170 -1.26 -9.68 9.75
CA LEU A 170 -1.57 -8.55 8.86
C LEU A 170 -0.81 -8.62 7.52
N HIS A 171 0.21 -9.46 7.43
CA HIS A 171 0.97 -9.71 6.21
C HIS A 171 0.24 -10.69 5.28
N GLU A 172 -1.05 -10.45 5.02
CA GLU A 172 -1.79 -11.28 4.09
C GLU A 172 -1.25 -11.11 2.67
N PRO A 173 -0.66 -12.15 2.06
CA PRO A 173 -0.23 -12.10 0.67
C PRO A 173 -1.46 -12.03 -0.23
N VAL A 174 -1.39 -11.22 -1.27
CA VAL A 174 -2.52 -11.08 -2.21
C VAL A 174 -2.60 -12.27 -3.13
N GLN A 175 -1.46 -12.70 -3.62
CA GLN A 175 -1.34 -13.78 -4.58
C GLN A 175 0.10 -14.28 -4.57
N ASP A 176 0.26 -15.59 -4.56
CA ASP A 176 1.55 -16.25 -4.71
C ASP A 176 2.63 -15.66 -3.78
N HIS A 177 2.35 -15.60 -2.48
CA HIS A 177 3.25 -15.13 -1.42
C HIS A 177 3.75 -13.68 -1.54
N GLN A 178 3.25 -12.89 -2.48
CA GLN A 178 3.64 -11.49 -2.65
C GLN A 178 2.81 -10.57 -1.77
N LEU A 179 3.43 -9.60 -1.09
CA LEU A 179 2.72 -8.58 -0.32
C LEU A 179 1.99 -7.58 -1.23
N ARG A 180 0.88 -7.04 -0.71
CA ARG A 180 0.20 -5.89 -1.30
C ARG A 180 1.07 -4.64 -1.19
N LEU A 181 0.92 -3.73 -2.16
CA LEU A 181 1.64 -2.45 -2.16
C LEU A 181 1.46 -1.66 -0.87
N GLU A 182 0.24 -1.63 -0.33
CA GLU A 182 -0.09 -0.90 0.89
C GLU A 182 0.71 -1.40 2.10
N ILE A 183 0.85 -2.71 2.22
CA ILE A 183 1.61 -3.36 3.29
C ILE A 183 3.10 -3.10 3.07
N LEU A 184 3.58 -3.33 1.85
CA LEU A 184 4.98 -3.09 1.48
C LEU A 184 5.42 -1.65 1.78
N LEU A 185 4.58 -0.64 1.49
CA LEU A 185 4.91 0.75 1.76
C LEU A 185 5.13 1.02 3.25
N VAL A 186 4.31 0.44 4.14
CA VAL A 186 4.48 0.63 5.57
C VAL A 186 5.71 -0.12 6.08
N ASP A 187 5.90 -1.37 5.65
CA ASP A 187 7.08 -2.15 6.01
C ASP A 187 8.37 -1.46 5.54
N LEU A 188 8.40 -0.96 4.31
CA LEU A 188 9.53 -0.23 3.77
C LEU A 188 9.83 1.04 4.57
N CYS A 189 8.81 1.76 5.06
CA CYS A 189 9.00 2.92 5.92
C CYS A 189 9.82 2.55 7.16
N GLN A 190 9.44 1.48 7.84
CA GLN A 190 10.14 1.01 9.03
C GLN A 190 11.52 0.42 8.72
N GLU A 191 11.62 -0.40 7.67
CA GLU A 191 12.87 -1.05 7.32
C GLU A 191 13.88 -0.07 6.73
N SER A 192 13.45 1.01 6.08
CA SER A 192 14.34 2.07 5.61
C SER A 192 15.09 2.75 6.75
N GLU A 193 14.42 3.00 7.87
CA GLU A 193 15.07 3.56 9.08
C GLU A 193 15.96 2.52 9.76
N ARG A 194 15.50 1.26 9.91
CA ARG A 194 16.22 0.19 10.60
C ARG A 194 17.48 -0.28 9.88
N LEU A 195 17.43 -0.35 8.57
CA LEU A 195 18.50 -0.91 7.74
C LEU A 195 19.27 0.14 6.93
N PHE A 196 18.95 1.42 7.10
CA PHE A 196 19.54 2.53 6.36
C PHE A 196 19.47 2.34 4.84
N LEU A 197 18.34 1.82 4.33
CA LEU A 197 18.17 1.50 2.91
C LEU A 197 18.03 2.75 2.05
N MET A 198 17.33 3.76 2.57
CA MET A 198 17.14 5.06 1.94
C MET A 198 16.83 6.11 3.01
N ASP A 199 17.04 7.38 2.68
CA ASP A 199 16.66 8.43 3.60
C ASP A 199 15.14 8.67 3.65
N LYS A 200 14.67 9.29 4.73
CA LYS A 200 13.25 9.53 4.97
C LYS A 200 12.61 10.42 3.88
N ALA A 201 13.35 11.38 3.33
CA ALA A 201 12.82 12.28 2.31
C ALA A 201 12.60 11.55 0.99
N GLU A 202 13.54 10.70 0.57
CA GLU A 202 13.41 9.85 -0.62
C GLU A 202 12.21 8.89 -0.49
N TYR A 203 12.10 8.20 0.68
CA TYR A 203 10.95 7.34 0.95
C TYR A 203 9.63 8.13 0.83
N GLN A 204 9.52 9.26 1.52
CA GLN A 204 8.30 10.07 1.52
C GLN A 204 7.94 10.62 0.13
N GLN A 205 8.92 10.98 -0.67
CA GLN A 205 8.70 11.44 -2.04
C GLN A 205 8.16 10.29 -2.93
N MET A 206 8.75 9.12 -2.85
CA MET A 206 8.32 7.91 -3.55
C MET A 206 6.90 7.51 -3.13
N ALA A 207 6.65 7.38 -1.83
CA ALA A 207 5.34 7.04 -1.29
C ALA A 207 4.26 8.07 -1.67
N SER A 208 4.59 9.37 -1.64
CA SER A 208 3.69 10.43 -2.09
C SER A 208 3.30 10.27 -3.55
N ARG A 209 4.23 9.96 -4.45
CA ARG A 209 3.94 9.72 -5.87
C ARG A 209 2.99 8.54 -6.06
N LEU A 210 3.26 7.42 -5.37
CA LEU A 210 2.41 6.23 -5.43
C LEU A 210 0.99 6.52 -4.92
N ILE A 211 0.87 7.18 -3.77
CA ILE A 211 -0.44 7.56 -3.20
C ILE A 211 -1.16 8.54 -4.13
N MET A 212 -0.48 9.57 -4.62
CA MET A 212 -1.08 10.56 -5.53
C MET A 212 -1.48 9.98 -6.89
N SER A 213 -0.99 8.79 -7.26
CA SER A 213 -1.42 8.10 -8.49
C SER A 213 -2.91 7.74 -8.50
N GLY A 214 -3.58 7.74 -7.35
CA GLY A 214 -4.99 7.36 -7.22
C GLY A 214 -5.23 5.85 -7.23
N ARG A 215 -4.19 5.01 -7.14
CA ARG A 215 -4.24 3.55 -7.31
C ARG A 215 -3.93 2.77 -6.04
N VAL A 216 -3.81 3.43 -4.89
CA VAL A 216 -3.51 2.83 -3.59
C VAL A 216 -4.80 2.73 -2.78
N ASP A 217 -5.01 1.61 -2.10
CA ASP A 217 -6.09 1.45 -1.12
C ASP A 217 -5.73 2.20 0.18
N LEU A 218 -6.21 3.43 0.28
CA LEU A 218 -5.91 4.31 1.42
C LEU A 218 -6.41 3.77 2.76
N ALA A 219 -7.52 3.05 2.76
CA ALA A 219 -8.08 2.51 4.01
C ALA A 219 -7.21 1.35 4.52
N SER A 220 -6.75 0.47 3.63
CA SER A 220 -5.82 -0.60 3.97
C SER A 220 -4.48 -0.04 4.42
N LEU A 221 -3.91 0.93 3.69
CA LEU A 221 -2.66 1.60 4.06
C LEU A 221 -2.74 2.23 5.46
N ALA A 222 -3.79 3.02 5.74
CA ALA A 222 -3.97 3.68 7.02
C ALA A 222 -4.21 2.69 8.17
N SER A 223 -4.98 1.62 7.92
CA SER A 223 -5.24 0.58 8.90
C SER A 223 -3.96 -0.15 9.29
N TYR A 224 -3.16 -0.53 8.30
CA TYR A 224 -1.91 -1.24 8.52
C TYR A 224 -0.87 -0.34 9.23
N ALA A 225 -0.70 0.90 8.79
CA ALA A 225 0.18 1.87 9.44
C ALA A 225 -0.17 2.03 10.94
N LYS A 226 -1.47 2.16 11.26
CA LYS A 226 -1.93 2.28 12.63
C LYS A 226 -1.57 1.07 13.49
N VAL A 227 -1.71 -0.15 12.97
CA VAL A 227 -1.39 -1.38 13.70
C VAL A 227 0.11 -1.51 13.95
N LEU A 228 0.95 -1.11 13.00
CA LEU A 228 2.41 -1.11 13.16
C LEU A 228 2.93 0.11 13.94
N GLY A 229 2.06 1.01 14.41
CA GLY A 229 2.46 2.21 15.14
C GLY A 229 3.19 3.25 14.27
N THR A 230 3.09 3.14 12.95
CA THR A 230 3.63 4.13 12.02
C THR A 230 2.66 5.29 11.89
N ASP A 231 3.10 6.53 12.17
CA ASP A 231 2.23 7.70 11.95
C ASP A 231 1.98 7.82 10.44
N PHE A 232 0.70 7.86 10.06
CA PHE A 232 0.31 8.08 8.66
C PHE A 232 0.97 9.31 8.04
N LYS A 233 1.38 10.26 8.89
CA LYS A 233 2.17 11.42 8.49
C LYS A 233 3.60 11.11 8.08
N ASP A 234 4.16 10.04 8.56
CA ASP A 234 5.52 9.64 8.21
C ASP A 234 5.60 8.97 6.84
N LEU A 235 4.46 8.46 6.35
CA LEU A 235 4.38 7.80 5.06
C LEU A 235 4.52 8.73 3.85
N PHE A 236 4.23 10.04 3.99
CA PHE A 236 4.30 10.96 2.85
C PHE A 236 4.47 12.43 3.26
N GLN A 237 5.03 13.20 2.35
CA GLN A 237 5.13 14.65 2.44
C GLN A 237 3.80 15.34 2.11
N ASN A 238 3.46 16.43 1.94
CA ASN A 238 2.27 17.11 1.41
C ASN A 238 0.91 16.59 1.86
N LYS A 239 0.69 16.65 3.17
CA LYS A 239 -0.59 16.33 3.80
C LYS A 239 -1.78 17.09 3.22
N GLU A 240 -1.59 18.33 2.78
CA GLU A 240 -2.69 19.21 2.40
C GLU A 240 -3.38 18.80 1.10
N SER A 241 -2.66 18.25 0.13
CA SER A 241 -3.26 17.83 -1.14
C SER A 241 -3.99 16.49 -1.06
N ILE A 242 -3.52 15.56 -0.23
CA ILE A 242 -4.20 14.27 0.03
C ILE A 242 -5.27 14.47 1.11
N ILE A 243 -4.96 15.26 2.13
CA ILE A 243 -5.76 15.49 3.34
C ILE A 243 -6.76 16.65 3.18
N SER A 244 -6.66 17.49 2.17
CA SER A 244 -7.70 18.52 1.96
C SER A 244 -9.10 17.89 1.77
N CYS A 245 -9.13 16.63 1.32
CA CYS A 245 -10.33 15.79 1.39
C CYS A 245 -10.54 15.13 2.76
N PHE A 246 -9.48 14.94 3.57
CA PHE A 246 -9.54 14.29 4.89
C PHE A 246 -9.81 15.25 6.07
N LEU A 247 -9.35 16.50 6.00
CA LEU A 247 -9.31 17.41 7.17
C LEU A 247 -10.52 18.33 7.36
N LYS A 248 -11.55 18.23 6.54
CA LYS A 248 -12.79 18.98 6.79
C LYS A 248 -13.80 18.23 7.67
N LYS A 249 -13.30 17.44 8.63
CA LYS A 249 -14.09 16.93 9.75
C LYS A 249 -13.53 17.51 11.05
N LYS A 250 -13.87 18.77 11.31
CA LYS A 250 -14.14 19.32 12.65
C LYS A 250 -15.50 19.97 12.63
#